data_9c40c02c05b5ac6113c3b9256e18ac83
#
_entry.id   9c40c02c05b5ac6113c3b9256e18ac83
#
_cell.length_a   1.000
_cell.length_b   1.000
_cell.length_c   1.000
_cell.angle_alpha   90.00
_cell.angle_beta   90.00
_cell.angle_gamma   90.00
#
_symmetry.space_group_name_H-M   'P 1'
#
loop_
_entity.id
_entity.type
_entity.pdbx_description
1 polymer ?
#
loop_
_entity_poly.entity_id
_entity_poly.type
_entity_poly.pdbx_seq_one_letter_code
_entity_poly.pdbx_strand_id
1 'polypeptide(L)'
;IFIRGENQPPVAGPDAGQAVEAGGVDNNIPGSNPSGNVMDNDSDPDTVNILFPETLEVLAFWSGDGPLPGNASQVGQTLRGLYGDLTLNADGTWNYVLDNSLQAVQALRVSGQTLVDNFTYLLSDIWGGTANGVLSITIDGRNDYPQAHDDTAAAVEAGGVNNGTAGVDPLGNVLDNDTDIDGVQYGETKTVVQYTGENGRTASAGEVLQGLYGTLLINADGSYQYVVDNANSTVQAMRSAGESLREVFTYRMRDTAGITSDARLTVTIQGANDNPVARDDANTASDQVPAPHTSGNVLPNDSDVDGGDGLTVTGIRAGQEAGTGTPGVIGQPIAGRYGTLVLNADGSYTYTIDLSNSEVLAAAGLGQVLKDFFTYTISDLAGATDQALLTITLDISTPFIPAGPHFDRDSRAGTATLPLPDVSPAIFVAPVVERINDSLSLSAWNSDGSNVLLFATPEIESESLGSQLGQVNGQFVARAVAESRRSSAEDKNWVDGRQGVISLSADGLLPDPSLWAPFPSDMVPVAESKAQPAQGFRAQLREAAERRGSNAP
;
A
#
# COMPACT_ATOMS: atom_id res chain seq x y z
N ILE A 1 68.76 -74.53 46.29
CA ILE A 1 68.51 -73.71 45.12
C ILE A 1 67.53 -72.61 45.57
N PHE A 2 67.96 -71.37 45.58
CA PHE A 2 67.08 -70.25 45.77
C PHE A 2 66.68 -69.79 44.37
N ILE A 3 65.41 -69.90 44.05
CA ILE A 3 64.83 -69.27 42.82
C ILE A 3 64.45 -67.89 43.27
N ARG A 4 65.07 -66.85 42.65
CA ARG A 4 64.63 -65.47 42.76
C ARG A 4 63.61 -65.23 41.62
N GLY A 5 62.47 -64.78 42.02
CA GLY A 5 61.57 -64.19 41.06
C GLY A 5 62.10 -62.82 40.57
N GLU A 6 61.89 -62.46 39.30
CA GLU A 6 62.11 -61.13 38.79
C GLU A 6 60.71 -60.41 38.75
N ASN A 7 60.71 -59.19 39.20
CA ASN A 7 59.52 -58.38 39.15
C ASN A 7 59.09 -58.15 37.69
N GLN A 8 57.86 -58.42 37.41
CA GLN A 8 57.23 -58.07 36.11
C GLN A 8 56.43 -56.77 36.28
N PRO A 9 56.48 -55.87 35.30
CA PRO A 9 55.69 -54.65 35.40
C PRO A 9 54.22 -54.97 35.30
N PRO A 10 53.35 -54.10 35.88
CA PRO A 10 51.89 -54.21 35.72
C PRO A 10 51.46 -54.06 34.29
N VAL A 11 50.27 -54.55 34.00
CA VAL A 11 49.59 -54.41 32.68
C VAL A 11 48.38 -53.55 32.88
N ALA A 12 48.45 -52.34 32.31
CA ALA A 12 47.30 -51.40 32.31
C ALA A 12 46.40 -51.69 31.14
N GLY A 13 45.11 -51.81 31.42
CA GLY A 13 44.02 -51.88 30.42
C GLY A 13 43.54 -50.48 29.98
N PRO A 14 42.83 -50.38 28.87
CA PRO A 14 42.18 -49.10 28.50
C PRO A 14 40.94 -48.91 29.37
N ASP A 15 40.73 -47.65 29.84
CA ASP A 15 39.56 -47.24 30.60
C ASP A 15 38.69 -46.29 29.86
N ALA A 16 37.41 -46.27 30.17
CA ALA A 16 36.44 -45.40 29.54
C ALA A 16 35.44 -44.81 30.54
N GLY A 17 35.11 -43.56 30.34
CA GLY A 17 34.00 -42.88 30.99
C GLY A 17 33.10 -42.21 29.99
N GLN A 18 31.83 -42.01 30.36
CA GLN A 18 30.87 -41.33 29.51
C GLN A 18 30.27 -40.14 30.27
N ALA A 19 30.55 -38.94 29.80
CA ALA A 19 29.92 -37.70 30.21
C ALA A 19 28.78 -37.32 29.24
N VAL A 20 27.80 -36.64 29.72
CA VAL A 20 26.76 -36.03 28.90
C VAL A 20 26.71 -34.55 29.25
N GLU A 21 26.73 -33.69 28.27
CA GLU A 21 26.60 -32.25 28.52
C GLU A 21 25.27 -31.87 29.17
N ALA A 22 25.21 -30.72 29.77
CA ALA A 22 23.96 -30.09 30.15
C ALA A 22 23.28 -29.49 28.91
N GLY A 23 21.96 -29.45 28.86
CA GLY A 23 21.21 -28.94 27.75
C GLY A 23 20.00 -28.08 28.18
N GLY A 24 19.13 -27.73 27.25
CA GLY A 24 17.96 -26.88 27.48
C GLY A 24 18.31 -25.40 27.45
N VAL A 25 17.48 -24.55 28.07
CA VAL A 25 17.76 -23.11 28.17
C VAL A 25 18.81 -22.88 29.24
N ASP A 26 19.92 -22.23 28.90
CA ASP A 26 21.02 -21.91 29.85
C ASP A 26 21.48 -23.13 30.68
N ASN A 27 21.54 -24.30 30.06
CA ASN A 27 21.95 -25.54 30.72
C ASN A 27 21.05 -25.98 31.91
N ASN A 28 19.74 -25.63 31.88
CA ASN A 28 18.83 -25.97 32.96
C ASN A 28 18.47 -27.46 33.05
N ILE A 29 18.85 -28.26 32.05
CA ILE A 29 18.72 -29.71 32.06
C ILE A 29 20.09 -30.28 32.38
N PRO A 30 20.33 -30.80 33.60
CA PRO A 30 21.66 -31.24 34.01
C PRO A 30 22.21 -32.37 33.14
N GLY A 31 23.49 -32.27 32.80
CA GLY A 31 24.26 -33.35 32.21
C GLY A 31 24.65 -34.44 33.24
N SER A 32 25.64 -35.26 32.88
CA SER A 32 26.20 -36.27 33.78
C SER A 32 27.72 -36.25 33.75
N ASN A 33 28.30 -36.37 34.92
CA ASN A 33 29.74 -36.49 35.15
C ASN A 33 30.08 -37.93 35.52
N PRO A 34 30.98 -38.59 34.79
CA PRO A 34 31.36 -39.96 35.09
C PRO A 34 32.39 -40.06 36.22
N SER A 35 32.37 -41.20 36.90
CA SER A 35 33.38 -41.61 37.86
C SER A 35 33.61 -43.12 37.75
N GLY A 36 34.74 -43.62 38.24
CA GLY A 36 35.09 -45.04 38.19
C GLY A 36 36.40 -45.35 38.91
N ASN A 37 36.97 -46.45 38.53
CA ASN A 37 38.29 -46.81 38.99
C ASN A 37 39.11 -47.39 37.83
N VAL A 38 40.29 -46.79 37.53
CA VAL A 38 41.12 -47.20 36.39
C VAL A 38 41.79 -48.58 36.66
N MET A 39 41.85 -49.01 37.91
CA MET A 39 42.50 -50.31 38.27
C MET A 39 41.54 -51.52 38.18
N ASP A 40 40.26 -51.32 37.83
CA ASP A 40 39.29 -52.42 37.76
C ASP A 40 39.61 -53.46 36.67
N ASN A 41 40.35 -53.09 35.62
CA ASN A 41 40.76 -53.94 34.51
C ASN A 41 42.28 -54.09 34.40
N ASP A 42 43.03 -53.49 35.34
CA ASP A 42 44.48 -53.60 35.43
C ASP A 42 44.87 -54.84 36.14
N SER A 43 46.05 -55.35 35.86
CA SER A 43 46.56 -56.58 36.49
C SER A 43 48.07 -56.55 36.62
N ASP A 44 48.58 -57.37 37.57
CA ASP A 44 49.98 -57.64 37.67
C ASP A 44 50.24 -59.17 37.61
N PRO A 45 51.16 -59.62 36.74
CA PRO A 45 51.47 -61.04 36.62
C PRO A 45 51.97 -61.65 37.92
N ASP A 46 52.51 -60.83 38.84
CA ASP A 46 53.10 -61.28 40.09
C ASP A 46 52.07 -61.31 41.27
N THR A 47 50.84 -60.89 41.05
CA THR A 47 49.79 -60.86 42.10
C THR A 47 49.38 -62.24 42.65
N VAL A 48 49.76 -63.36 42.03
CA VAL A 48 49.48 -64.70 42.49
C VAL A 48 50.36 -65.18 43.65
N ASN A 49 51.23 -64.30 44.14
CA ASN A 49 52.13 -64.68 45.27
C ASN A 49 51.40 -64.54 46.61
N ILE A 50 50.96 -65.65 47.19
CA ILE A 50 50.22 -65.72 48.47
C ILE A 50 51.00 -65.15 49.66
N LEU A 51 52.33 -65.12 49.58
CA LEU A 51 53.21 -64.68 50.68
C LEU A 51 53.52 -63.19 50.67
N PHE A 52 53.43 -62.56 49.50
CA PHE A 52 53.69 -61.16 49.30
C PHE A 52 52.66 -60.62 48.21
N PRO A 53 51.45 -60.35 48.63
CA PRO A 53 50.46 -59.85 47.68
C PRO A 53 50.92 -58.48 47.17
N GLU A 54 50.98 -58.33 45.86
CA GLU A 54 51.27 -57.07 45.24
C GLU A 54 50.02 -56.20 45.19
N THR A 55 50.21 -54.92 45.43
CA THR A 55 49.18 -53.89 45.29
C THR A 55 49.61 -52.90 44.23
N LEU A 56 48.70 -52.53 43.40
CA LEU A 56 48.88 -51.52 42.38
C LEU A 56 48.49 -50.14 42.93
N GLU A 57 49.23 -49.11 42.48
CA GLU A 57 48.90 -47.71 42.78
C GLU A 57 49.12 -46.82 41.55
N VAL A 58 48.34 -45.76 41.42
CA VAL A 58 48.61 -44.72 40.44
C VAL A 58 49.58 -43.71 41.04
N LEU A 59 50.69 -43.45 40.34
CA LEU A 59 51.70 -42.49 40.76
C LEU A 59 51.53 -41.09 40.26
N ALA A 60 51.08 -40.95 39.03
CA ALA A 60 50.90 -39.68 38.35
C ALA A 60 49.92 -39.81 37.17
N PHE A 61 49.38 -38.71 36.68
CA PHE A 61 48.58 -38.68 35.48
C PHE A 61 48.72 -37.35 34.73
N TRP A 62 48.38 -37.31 33.43
CA TRP A 62 48.50 -36.14 32.60
C TRP A 62 47.46 -36.17 31.48
N SER A 63 47.15 -35.00 30.90
CA SER A 63 46.20 -34.87 29.77
C SER A 63 46.86 -35.29 28.44
N GLY A 64 46.10 -36.04 27.61
CA GLY A 64 46.50 -36.57 26.32
C GLY A 64 47.18 -37.96 26.38
N ASP A 65 47.49 -38.55 25.23
CA ASP A 65 48.01 -39.91 25.03
C ASP A 65 49.55 -39.96 24.96
N GLY A 66 50.23 -38.94 25.39
CA GLY A 66 51.68 -38.79 25.25
C GLY A 66 52.49 -39.49 26.30
N PRO A 67 53.83 -39.51 26.15
CA PRO A 67 54.73 -39.99 27.21
C PRO A 67 54.66 -39.09 28.43
N LEU A 68 55.11 -39.59 29.58
CA LEU A 68 55.15 -38.88 30.86
C LEU A 68 55.83 -37.53 30.73
N PRO A 69 55.09 -36.42 30.88
CA PRO A 69 55.64 -35.06 30.78
C PRO A 69 56.35 -34.72 32.13
N GLY A 70 57.28 -33.78 32.03
CA GLY A 70 58.00 -33.34 33.28
C GLY A 70 57.10 -32.58 34.27
N ASN A 71 55.85 -32.25 33.89
CA ASN A 71 54.85 -31.59 34.71
C ASN A 71 53.58 -32.43 34.90
N ALA A 72 53.70 -33.74 34.94
CA ALA A 72 52.57 -34.63 35.26
C ALA A 72 51.93 -34.24 36.59
N SER A 73 50.62 -34.39 36.69
CA SER A 73 49.87 -34.07 37.90
C SER A 73 50.10 -35.14 38.98
N GLN A 74 50.08 -34.69 40.21
CA GLN A 74 50.13 -35.64 41.37
C GLN A 74 48.72 -36.20 41.60
N VAL A 75 48.63 -37.43 41.98
CA VAL A 75 47.39 -38.09 42.39
C VAL A 75 46.63 -37.31 43.46
N GLY A 76 45.33 -37.32 43.44
CA GLY A 76 44.50 -36.56 44.38
C GLY A 76 44.37 -35.04 44.03
N GLN A 77 45.11 -34.57 43.06
CA GLN A 77 44.94 -33.20 42.54
C GLN A 77 44.04 -33.20 41.30
N THR A 78 43.35 -32.07 41.05
CA THR A 78 42.56 -31.89 39.87
C THR A 78 43.44 -31.43 38.68
N LEU A 79 43.30 -32.10 37.56
CA LEU A 79 43.97 -31.76 36.30
C LEU A 79 42.96 -31.30 35.24
N ARG A 80 43.22 -30.15 34.64
CA ARG A 80 42.47 -29.66 33.52
C ARG A 80 42.77 -30.47 32.25
N GLY A 81 41.74 -31.10 31.67
CA GLY A 81 41.76 -31.72 30.36
C GLY A 81 41.36 -30.73 29.26
N LEU A 82 40.98 -31.24 28.08
CA LEU A 82 40.50 -30.44 26.96
C LEU A 82 39.09 -29.90 27.23
N TYR A 83 38.22 -30.70 27.86
CA TYR A 83 36.79 -30.38 27.99
C TYR A 83 36.27 -30.41 29.43
N GLY A 84 37.11 -30.81 30.41
CA GLY A 84 36.71 -30.87 31.80
C GLY A 84 37.90 -31.08 32.72
N ASP A 85 37.60 -31.35 33.98
CA ASP A 85 38.55 -31.50 35.04
C ASP A 85 38.54 -32.94 35.58
N LEU A 86 39.67 -33.63 35.54
CA LEU A 86 39.86 -34.99 36.12
C LEU A 86 40.54 -34.89 37.47
N THR A 87 39.97 -35.58 38.44
CA THR A 87 40.67 -35.92 39.69
C THR A 87 40.91 -37.46 39.75
N LEU A 88 42.15 -37.91 39.84
CA LEU A 88 42.51 -39.30 39.90
C LEU A 88 43.34 -39.55 41.18
N ASN A 89 42.91 -40.51 41.98
CA ASN A 89 43.54 -40.86 43.28
C ASN A 89 44.54 -42.02 43.14
N ALA A 90 45.37 -42.19 44.11
CA ALA A 90 46.35 -43.27 44.13
C ALA A 90 45.74 -44.70 44.16
N ASP A 91 44.50 -44.83 44.67
CA ASP A 91 43.72 -46.07 44.68
C ASP A 91 42.97 -46.33 43.33
N GLY A 92 43.28 -45.55 42.29
CA GLY A 92 42.70 -45.67 40.99
C GLY A 92 41.32 -45.04 40.86
N THR A 93 40.68 -44.61 41.95
CA THR A 93 39.38 -43.96 41.87
C THR A 93 39.48 -42.59 41.18
N TRP A 94 38.56 -42.32 40.30
CA TRP A 94 38.54 -41.06 39.55
C TRP A 94 37.12 -40.43 39.45
N ASN A 95 37.13 -39.12 39.29
CA ASN A 95 35.93 -38.33 39.00
C ASN A 95 36.27 -37.30 37.94
N TYR A 96 35.42 -37.17 36.92
CA TYR A 96 35.55 -36.19 35.87
C TYR A 96 34.38 -35.20 35.94
N VAL A 97 34.67 -33.91 35.86
CA VAL A 97 33.68 -32.83 35.87
C VAL A 97 33.75 -32.12 34.53
N LEU A 98 32.70 -32.25 33.72
CA LEU A 98 32.57 -31.62 32.39
C LEU A 98 32.42 -30.10 32.54
N ASP A 99 33.13 -29.35 31.72
CA ASP A 99 33.01 -27.89 31.66
C ASP A 99 31.97 -27.48 30.58
N ASN A 100 30.74 -27.33 31.01
CA ASN A 100 29.64 -26.89 30.16
C ASN A 100 29.72 -25.40 29.73
N SER A 101 30.76 -24.64 30.13
CA SER A 101 30.97 -23.28 29.63
C SER A 101 31.77 -23.24 28.33
N LEU A 102 32.33 -24.35 27.89
CA LEU A 102 33.10 -24.44 26.66
C LEU A 102 32.20 -24.50 25.45
N GLN A 103 32.42 -23.59 24.51
CA GLN A 103 31.65 -23.54 23.24
C GLN A 103 31.71 -24.87 22.46
N ALA A 104 32.85 -25.60 22.53
CA ALA A 104 32.98 -26.89 21.85
C ALA A 104 32.06 -27.98 22.45
N VAL A 105 31.79 -27.92 23.75
CA VAL A 105 30.86 -28.81 24.46
C VAL A 105 29.45 -28.44 24.13
N GLN A 106 29.10 -27.17 24.30
CA GLN A 106 27.77 -26.64 24.01
C GLN A 106 27.36 -26.71 22.52
N ALA A 107 28.32 -26.92 21.63
CA ALA A 107 28.02 -27.08 20.21
C ALA A 107 27.54 -28.49 19.85
N LEU A 108 27.63 -29.46 20.76
CA LEU A 108 27.13 -30.82 20.54
C LEU A 108 25.59 -30.80 20.66
N ARG A 109 24.90 -31.35 19.70
CA ARG A 109 23.44 -31.25 19.62
C ARG A 109 22.66 -32.47 20.09
N VAL A 110 23.22 -33.67 19.88
CA VAL A 110 22.51 -34.91 20.18
C VAL A 110 23.49 -36.02 20.57
N SER A 111 23.00 -37.03 21.29
CA SER A 111 23.78 -38.24 21.59
C SER A 111 24.32 -38.87 20.29
N GLY A 112 25.59 -39.24 20.33
CA GLY A 112 26.35 -39.74 19.18
C GLY A 112 27.17 -38.67 18.45
N GLN A 113 26.96 -37.39 18.72
CA GLN A 113 27.90 -36.31 18.42
C GLN A 113 28.79 -36.16 19.62
N THR A 114 30.07 -36.52 19.51
CA THR A 114 30.93 -36.71 20.69
C THR A 114 32.22 -35.93 20.57
N LEU A 115 32.72 -35.52 21.74
CA LEU A 115 34.11 -35.13 21.97
C LEU A 115 34.79 -36.19 22.82
N VAL A 116 36.11 -36.28 22.78
CA VAL A 116 36.89 -37.22 23.59
C VAL A 116 37.97 -36.45 24.33
N ASP A 117 38.01 -36.64 25.64
CA ASP A 117 39.09 -36.16 26.52
C ASP A 117 39.90 -37.34 27.00
N ASN A 118 41.18 -37.38 26.69
CA ASN A 118 42.07 -38.48 27.04
C ASN A 118 43.03 -38.06 28.16
N PHE A 119 43.23 -38.99 29.08
CA PHE A 119 44.20 -38.86 30.16
C PHE A 119 45.04 -40.12 30.23
N THR A 120 46.36 -39.98 30.38
CA THR A 120 47.24 -41.08 30.59
C THR A 120 47.62 -41.10 32.05
N TYR A 121 47.64 -42.28 32.66
CA TYR A 121 48.09 -42.49 34.05
C TYR A 121 49.27 -43.43 34.10
N LEU A 122 50.13 -43.26 35.10
CA LEU A 122 51.28 -44.14 35.44
C LEU A 122 50.92 -45.08 36.58
N LEU A 123 50.72 -46.35 36.26
CA LEU A 123 50.47 -47.42 37.19
C LEU A 123 51.80 -47.99 37.69
N SER A 124 51.89 -48.29 38.93
CA SER A 124 53.06 -48.91 39.53
C SER A 124 52.72 -50.08 40.47
N ASP A 125 53.56 -51.09 40.50
CA ASP A 125 53.60 -52.08 41.54
C ASP A 125 54.48 -51.62 42.74
N ILE A 126 54.52 -52.40 43.85
CA ILE A 126 55.29 -52.08 45.04
C ILE A 126 56.84 -52.26 44.88
N TRP A 127 57.25 -52.85 43.77
CA TRP A 127 58.68 -53.11 43.48
C TRP A 127 59.22 -52.10 42.42
N GLY A 128 58.39 -51.18 41.93
CA GLY A 128 58.81 -50.13 41.03
C GLY A 128 58.68 -50.47 39.53
N GLY A 129 58.02 -51.57 39.17
CA GLY A 129 57.57 -51.83 37.82
C GLY A 129 56.45 -50.83 37.46
N THR A 130 56.44 -50.34 36.22
CA THR A 130 55.47 -49.34 35.82
C THR A 130 54.87 -49.65 34.47
N ALA A 131 53.61 -49.24 34.27
CA ALA A 131 52.90 -49.24 32.96
C ALA A 131 52.07 -47.95 32.77
N ASN A 132 51.84 -47.59 31.53
CA ASN A 132 50.94 -46.50 31.24
C ASN A 132 49.58 -47.07 30.84
N GLY A 133 48.49 -46.53 31.44
CA GLY A 133 47.13 -46.76 31.02
C GLY A 133 46.52 -45.46 30.44
N VAL A 134 45.44 -45.59 29.75
CA VAL A 134 44.71 -44.45 29.16
C VAL A 134 43.24 -44.50 29.57
N LEU A 135 42.79 -43.43 30.20
CA LEU A 135 41.38 -43.17 30.49
C LEU A 135 40.81 -42.24 29.40
N SER A 136 39.85 -42.72 28.64
CA SER A 136 39.16 -41.97 27.61
C SER A 136 37.77 -41.56 28.09
N ILE A 137 37.51 -40.27 28.22
CA ILE A 137 36.19 -39.72 28.54
C ILE A 137 35.50 -39.32 27.26
N THR A 138 34.44 -40.04 26.87
CA THR A 138 33.56 -39.66 25.76
C THR A 138 32.48 -38.73 26.28
N ILE A 139 32.33 -37.57 25.67
CA ILE A 139 31.33 -36.55 25.99
C ILE A 139 30.27 -36.60 24.91
N ASP A 140 29.03 -36.94 25.27
CA ASP A 140 27.88 -36.95 24.40
C ASP A 140 27.14 -35.61 24.45
N GLY A 141 26.63 -35.21 23.29
CA GLY A 141 25.82 -34.01 23.14
C GLY A 141 24.39 -34.18 23.66
N ARG A 142 23.79 -33.05 23.99
CA ARG A 142 22.38 -32.89 24.34
C ARG A 142 21.86 -31.59 23.79
N ASN A 143 20.64 -31.61 23.16
CA ASN A 143 20.02 -30.44 22.58
C ASN A 143 19.88 -29.28 23.56
N ASP A 144 20.41 -28.14 23.20
CA ASP A 144 20.09 -26.86 23.79
C ASP A 144 18.82 -26.30 23.14
N TYR A 145 18.17 -25.34 23.77
CA TYR A 145 16.90 -24.81 23.28
C TYR A 145 17.12 -23.47 22.58
N PRO A 146 16.49 -23.26 21.42
CA PRO A 146 16.59 -22.00 20.71
C PRO A 146 15.99 -20.87 21.53
N GLN A 147 16.57 -19.67 21.43
CA GLN A 147 16.08 -18.46 22.07
C GLN A 147 15.74 -17.44 21.00
N ALA A 148 14.44 -17.17 20.86
CA ALA A 148 13.94 -16.13 19.98
C ALA A 148 13.88 -14.79 20.70
N HIS A 149 14.23 -13.71 19.98
CA HIS A 149 14.27 -12.34 20.49
C HIS A 149 13.38 -11.43 19.64
N ASP A 150 12.74 -10.48 20.32
CA ASP A 150 11.83 -9.56 19.65
C ASP A 150 12.53 -8.69 18.58
N ASP A 151 11.81 -8.45 17.48
CA ASP A 151 12.21 -7.64 16.33
C ASP A 151 11.36 -6.40 16.17
N THR A 152 11.89 -5.43 15.44
CA THR A 152 11.18 -4.21 15.09
C THR A 152 11.35 -3.88 13.60
N ALA A 153 10.30 -3.35 13.00
CA ALA A 153 10.30 -2.84 11.63
C ALA A 153 9.60 -1.48 11.57
N ALA A 154 10.04 -0.63 10.65
CA ALA A 154 9.42 0.66 10.37
C ALA A 154 8.86 0.67 8.95
N ALA A 155 7.59 1.00 8.84
CA ALA A 155 6.87 1.21 7.60
C ALA A 155 6.44 2.68 7.49
N VAL A 156 6.17 3.12 6.28
CA VAL A 156 5.55 4.43 6.01
C VAL A 156 4.42 4.18 5.03
N GLU A 157 3.24 4.74 5.29
CA GLU A 157 2.15 4.67 4.31
C GLU A 157 2.49 5.44 3.02
N ALA A 158 1.75 5.17 1.97
CA ALA A 158 1.79 6.00 0.78
C ALA A 158 0.98 7.27 1.01
N GLY A 159 1.40 8.38 0.42
CA GLY A 159 0.74 9.67 0.57
C GLY A 159 0.63 10.43 -0.75
N GLY A 160 0.26 11.71 -0.68
CA GLY A 160 0.11 12.58 -1.84
C GLY A 160 -1.21 12.36 -2.60
N VAL A 161 -1.27 12.78 -3.85
CA VAL A 161 -2.49 12.64 -4.66
C VAL A 161 -2.78 11.16 -4.95
N ASN A 162 -3.89 10.64 -4.43
CA ASN A 162 -4.31 9.24 -4.61
C ASN A 162 -3.18 8.24 -4.30
N ASN A 163 -2.45 8.43 -3.20
CA ASN A 163 -1.28 7.62 -2.83
C ASN A 163 -0.18 7.61 -3.91
N GLY A 164 -0.04 8.69 -4.66
CA GLY A 164 0.95 8.81 -5.74
C GLY A 164 2.39 8.90 -5.27
N THR A 165 2.61 9.23 -4.00
CA THR A 165 3.91 9.18 -3.33
C THR A 165 4.03 7.84 -2.62
N ALA A 166 4.95 6.99 -3.10
CA ALA A 166 5.13 5.65 -2.53
C ALA A 166 5.59 5.71 -1.07
N GLY A 167 4.98 4.88 -0.22
CA GLY A 167 5.41 4.62 1.14
C GLY A 167 6.63 3.71 1.24
N VAL A 168 6.85 3.14 2.41
CA VAL A 168 7.94 2.19 2.68
C VAL A 168 7.37 0.90 3.27
N ASP A 169 7.55 -0.20 2.54
CA ASP A 169 7.24 -1.55 2.98
C ASP A 169 8.52 -2.23 3.50
N PRO A 170 8.65 -2.52 4.79
CA PRO A 170 9.88 -3.04 5.34
C PRO A 170 10.13 -4.50 4.96
N LEU A 171 11.42 -4.80 4.78
CA LEU A 171 12.00 -6.12 4.56
C LEU A 171 13.03 -6.39 5.66
N GLY A 172 13.20 -7.65 6.06
CA GLY A 172 14.21 -8.05 7.04
C GLY A 172 14.24 -9.54 7.26
N ASN A 173 14.87 -9.95 8.36
CA ASN A 173 14.90 -11.35 8.79
C ASN A 173 14.72 -11.42 10.31
N VAL A 174 13.69 -12.13 10.76
CA VAL A 174 13.36 -12.27 12.19
C VAL A 174 14.30 -13.24 12.93
N LEU A 175 15.14 -14.02 12.23
CA LEU A 175 16.09 -14.95 12.85
C LEU A 175 17.49 -14.34 13.04
N ASP A 176 17.72 -13.07 12.64
CA ASP A 176 19.06 -12.47 12.69
C ASP A 176 19.57 -12.26 14.11
N ASN A 177 18.69 -11.94 15.06
CA ASN A 177 19.00 -11.74 16.48
C ASN A 177 18.70 -12.97 17.33
N ASP A 178 18.07 -14.00 16.76
CA ASP A 178 17.75 -15.25 17.44
C ASP A 178 18.98 -16.12 17.61
N THR A 179 19.05 -16.85 18.70
CA THR A 179 20.19 -17.67 19.04
C THR A 179 19.82 -19.12 19.27
N ASP A 180 20.77 -20.00 18.95
CA ASP A 180 20.84 -21.37 19.36
C ASP A 180 22.30 -21.68 19.57
N ILE A 181 22.66 -22.26 20.73
CA ILE A 181 24.06 -22.53 21.07
C ILE A 181 24.55 -23.81 20.42
N ASP A 182 23.64 -24.71 20.05
CA ASP A 182 23.96 -25.91 19.28
C ASP A 182 24.66 -25.55 17.96
N GLY A 183 25.69 -26.26 17.61
CA GLY A 183 26.59 -25.91 16.52
C GLY A 183 26.03 -26.25 15.15
N VAL A 184 26.02 -25.25 14.24
CA VAL A 184 25.69 -25.47 12.82
C VAL A 184 26.56 -26.53 12.15
N GLN A 185 27.80 -26.73 12.63
CA GLN A 185 28.70 -27.81 12.17
C GLN A 185 28.13 -29.21 12.46
N TYR A 186 27.24 -29.33 13.40
CA TYR A 186 26.53 -30.57 13.75
C TYR A 186 25.11 -30.62 13.18
N GLY A 187 24.78 -29.69 12.27
CA GLY A 187 23.53 -29.66 11.52
C GLY A 187 22.40 -28.93 12.22
N GLU A 188 22.72 -28.01 13.16
CA GLU A 188 21.69 -27.14 13.74
C GLU A 188 21.21 -26.11 12.74
N THR A 189 19.88 -25.90 12.71
CA THR A 189 19.21 -24.90 11.89
C THR A 189 18.06 -24.27 12.66
N LYS A 190 17.91 -22.96 12.52
CA LYS A 190 16.75 -22.21 13.01
C LYS A 190 15.76 -22.04 11.88
N THR A 191 14.48 -22.35 12.10
CA THR A 191 13.44 -22.18 11.08
C THR A 191 12.16 -21.59 11.68
N VAL A 192 11.57 -20.59 11.02
CA VAL A 192 10.21 -20.14 11.36
C VAL A 192 9.22 -21.18 10.87
N VAL A 193 8.27 -21.57 11.72
CA VAL A 193 7.23 -22.55 11.38
C VAL A 193 5.85 -21.95 11.25
N GLN A 194 5.57 -20.89 12.02
CA GLN A 194 4.24 -20.29 12.12
C GLN A 194 4.34 -18.86 12.66
N TYR A 195 3.38 -18.02 12.35
CA TYR A 195 3.22 -16.70 12.96
C TYR A 195 1.77 -16.29 13.07
N THR A 196 1.46 -15.43 14.05
CA THR A 196 0.10 -15.05 14.46
C THR A 196 0.04 -13.54 14.65
N GLY A 197 -0.94 -12.88 14.02
CA GLY A 197 -1.21 -11.47 14.20
C GLY A 197 -2.07 -11.17 15.43
N GLU A 198 -2.10 -9.91 15.86
CA GLU A 198 -2.95 -9.45 16.98
C GLU A 198 -4.45 -9.67 16.73
N ASN A 199 -4.87 -9.78 15.47
CA ASN A 199 -6.24 -10.14 15.08
C ASN A 199 -6.59 -11.62 15.30
N GLY A 200 -5.66 -12.42 15.86
CA GLY A 200 -5.81 -13.84 16.14
C GLY A 200 -5.71 -14.75 14.92
N ARG A 201 -5.41 -14.22 13.74
CA ARG A 201 -5.16 -15.02 12.54
C ARG A 201 -3.75 -15.60 12.60
N THR A 202 -3.60 -16.79 12.05
CA THR A 202 -2.35 -17.54 12.02
C THR A 202 -2.04 -17.97 10.58
N ALA A 203 -0.75 -17.97 10.23
CA ALA A 203 -0.23 -18.49 8.97
C ALA A 203 0.99 -19.37 9.22
N SER A 204 1.21 -20.34 8.35
CA SER A 204 2.47 -21.09 8.29
C SER A 204 3.55 -20.25 7.62
N ALA A 205 4.82 -20.54 7.88
CA ALA A 205 5.91 -19.89 7.14
C ALA A 205 5.74 -20.08 5.62
N GLY A 206 5.91 -18.98 4.88
CA GLY A 206 5.70 -18.92 3.43
C GLY A 206 4.27 -18.60 2.99
N GLU A 207 3.31 -18.47 3.91
CA GLU A 207 1.94 -18.06 3.63
C GLU A 207 1.72 -16.60 4.05
N VAL A 208 0.98 -15.81 3.25
CA VAL A 208 0.68 -14.41 3.60
C VAL A 208 -0.38 -14.34 4.70
N LEU A 209 -0.11 -13.57 5.73
CA LEU A 209 -1.04 -13.28 6.83
C LEU A 209 -1.62 -11.87 6.69
N GLN A 210 -2.96 -11.77 6.64
CA GLN A 210 -3.64 -10.47 6.71
C GLN A 210 -3.64 -9.96 8.16
N GLY A 211 -2.98 -8.84 8.38
CA GLY A 211 -2.95 -8.11 9.65
C GLY A 211 -4.11 -7.14 9.82
N LEU A 212 -3.94 -6.17 10.72
CA LEU A 212 -4.88 -5.07 10.98
C LEU A 212 -4.70 -3.92 9.97
N TYR A 213 -3.44 -3.60 9.65
CA TYR A 213 -3.06 -2.42 8.86
C TYR A 213 -2.24 -2.80 7.61
N GLY A 214 -1.98 -4.08 7.40
CA GLY A 214 -1.19 -4.57 6.27
C GLY A 214 -1.18 -6.08 6.15
N THR A 215 -0.27 -6.58 5.33
CA THR A 215 -0.04 -8.01 5.17
C THR A 215 1.41 -8.35 5.48
N LEU A 216 1.62 -9.46 6.18
CA LEU A 216 2.94 -9.98 6.50
C LEU A 216 3.16 -11.34 5.82
N LEU A 217 4.33 -11.51 5.23
CA LEU A 217 4.89 -12.79 4.79
C LEU A 217 6.17 -13.03 5.56
N ILE A 218 6.27 -14.15 6.29
CA ILE A 218 7.53 -14.64 6.86
C ILE A 218 7.83 -16.01 6.25
N ASN A 219 9.01 -16.18 5.70
CA ASN A 219 9.49 -17.44 5.15
C ASN A 219 10.13 -18.31 6.24
N ALA A 220 10.36 -19.60 5.94
CA ALA A 220 10.99 -20.52 6.88
C ALA A 220 12.43 -20.13 7.26
N ASP A 221 13.15 -19.42 6.39
CA ASP A 221 14.50 -18.88 6.65
C ASP A 221 14.50 -17.58 7.47
N GLY A 222 13.33 -17.15 7.96
CA GLY A 222 13.12 -15.94 8.74
C GLY A 222 12.99 -14.67 7.92
N SER A 223 13.29 -14.68 6.63
CA SER A 223 13.10 -13.50 5.77
C SER A 223 11.63 -13.07 5.76
N TYR A 224 11.37 -11.77 5.91
CA TYR A 224 10.02 -11.25 5.90
C TYR A 224 9.85 -10.05 4.98
N GLN A 225 8.59 -9.84 4.57
CA GLN A 225 8.09 -8.63 3.94
C GLN A 225 6.77 -8.23 4.61
N TYR A 226 6.66 -6.98 5.01
CA TYR A 226 5.41 -6.37 5.42
C TYR A 226 4.97 -5.36 4.35
N VAL A 227 3.70 -5.40 3.94
CA VAL A 227 3.11 -4.48 2.96
C VAL A 227 1.98 -3.72 3.63
N VAL A 228 2.08 -2.39 3.64
CA VAL A 228 1.06 -1.50 4.22
C VAL A 228 -0.22 -1.55 3.37
N ASP A 229 -1.37 -1.67 4.02
CA ASP A 229 -2.68 -1.56 3.35
C ASP A 229 -3.10 -0.09 3.21
N ASN A 230 -2.67 0.54 2.13
CA ASN A 230 -3.02 1.92 1.81
C ASN A 230 -4.49 2.12 1.40
N ALA A 231 -5.32 1.07 1.40
CA ALA A 231 -6.78 1.19 1.29
C ALA A 231 -7.47 1.20 2.67
N ASN A 232 -6.74 0.97 3.74
CA ASN A 232 -7.27 0.99 5.11
C ASN A 232 -7.49 2.42 5.58
N SER A 233 -8.72 2.78 5.94
CA SER A 233 -9.08 4.14 6.36
C SER A 233 -8.38 4.63 7.63
N THR A 234 -7.92 3.72 8.50
CA THR A 234 -7.16 4.09 9.70
C THR A 234 -5.71 4.43 9.36
N VAL A 235 -5.15 3.76 8.36
CA VAL A 235 -3.82 4.07 7.82
C VAL A 235 -3.87 5.42 7.13
N GLN A 236 -4.79 5.60 6.19
CA GLN A 236 -4.97 6.83 5.41
C GLN A 236 -5.35 8.07 6.26
N ALA A 237 -5.79 7.88 7.50
CA ALA A 237 -6.11 9.00 8.38
C ALA A 237 -4.90 9.61 9.09
N MET A 238 -3.69 9.10 8.88
CA MET A 238 -2.47 9.60 9.51
C MET A 238 -1.82 10.69 8.65
N ARG A 239 -1.76 11.91 9.12
CA ARG A 239 -1.31 13.10 8.39
C ARG A 239 0.20 13.27 8.28
N SER A 240 0.98 12.61 9.12
CA SER A 240 2.40 12.94 9.22
C SER A 240 3.21 11.84 9.90
N ALA A 241 4.53 11.88 9.71
CA ALA A 241 5.47 10.98 10.38
C ALA A 241 5.44 11.07 11.93
N GLY A 242 4.75 12.07 12.50
CA GLY A 242 4.52 12.16 13.95
C GLY A 242 3.37 11.30 14.44
N GLU A 243 2.51 10.84 13.56
CA GLU A 243 1.40 9.92 13.83
C GLU A 243 1.81 8.51 13.41
N SER A 244 1.48 7.53 14.23
CA SER A 244 1.87 6.16 13.94
C SER A 244 0.87 5.13 14.43
N LEU A 245 0.77 4.04 13.70
CA LEU A 245 0.07 2.84 14.10
C LEU A 245 1.11 1.76 14.42
N ARG A 246 0.75 0.87 15.32
CA ARG A 246 1.60 -0.26 15.71
C ARG A 246 0.85 -1.55 15.46
N GLU A 247 1.52 -2.51 14.83
CA GLU A 247 1.01 -3.86 14.64
C GLU A 247 2.04 -4.89 15.12
N VAL A 248 1.59 -5.96 15.77
CA VAL A 248 2.47 -6.98 16.33
C VAL A 248 2.10 -8.35 15.80
N PHE A 249 3.14 -9.08 15.42
CA PHE A 249 3.05 -10.47 15.02
C PHE A 249 3.94 -11.29 15.94
N THR A 250 3.42 -12.41 16.47
CA THR A 250 4.21 -13.38 17.22
C THR A 250 4.62 -14.48 16.25
N TYR A 251 5.91 -14.67 16.05
CA TYR A 251 6.44 -15.79 15.27
C TYR A 251 6.97 -16.89 16.17
N ARG A 252 6.96 -18.11 15.66
CA ARG A 252 7.48 -19.30 16.30
C ARG A 252 8.65 -19.83 15.51
N MET A 253 9.81 -19.77 16.11
CA MET A 253 11.04 -20.41 15.64
C MET A 253 11.11 -21.84 16.16
N ARG A 254 11.75 -22.73 15.42
CA ARG A 254 12.01 -24.13 15.78
C ARG A 254 13.43 -24.52 15.40
N ASP A 255 14.12 -25.27 16.32
CA ASP A 255 15.39 -25.92 16.08
C ASP A 255 15.24 -27.21 15.26
N THR A 256 16.36 -27.88 14.97
CA THR A 256 16.39 -29.17 14.27
C THR A 256 15.84 -30.32 15.11
N ALA A 257 15.89 -30.23 16.43
CA ALA A 257 15.33 -31.23 17.36
C ALA A 257 13.80 -31.12 17.50
N GLY A 258 13.22 -30.03 17.03
CA GLY A 258 11.77 -29.77 17.08
C GLY A 258 11.34 -28.92 18.28
N ILE A 259 12.25 -28.41 19.08
CA ILE A 259 11.97 -27.50 20.19
C ILE A 259 11.67 -26.10 19.62
N THR A 260 10.77 -25.37 20.25
CA THR A 260 10.32 -24.08 19.75
C THR A 260 10.51 -22.95 20.75
N SER A 261 10.76 -21.74 20.22
CA SER A 261 10.76 -20.50 20.96
C SER A 261 9.91 -19.46 20.21
N ASP A 262 9.24 -18.57 20.93
CA ASP A 262 8.36 -17.56 20.38
C ASP A 262 8.93 -16.16 20.66
N ALA A 263 8.88 -15.27 19.66
CA ALA A 263 9.18 -13.85 19.81
C ALA A 263 8.25 -13.01 18.92
N ARG A 264 8.40 -11.70 18.96
CA ARG A 264 7.49 -10.74 18.30
C ARG A 264 8.22 -9.91 17.27
N LEU A 265 7.57 -9.74 16.10
CA LEU A 265 7.89 -8.68 15.16
C LEU A 265 6.90 -7.52 15.40
N THR A 266 7.41 -6.37 15.82
CA THR A 266 6.63 -5.14 15.97
C THR A 266 6.86 -4.25 14.77
N VAL A 267 5.81 -4.02 13.99
CA VAL A 267 5.80 -3.07 12.87
C VAL A 267 5.21 -1.75 13.34
N THR A 268 5.97 -0.66 13.17
CA THR A 268 5.50 0.71 13.38
C THR A 268 5.28 1.36 12.02
N ILE A 269 4.04 1.73 11.71
CA ILE A 269 3.64 2.38 10.46
C ILE A 269 3.54 3.87 10.77
N GLN A 270 4.29 4.70 10.06
CA GLN A 270 4.25 6.15 10.15
C GLN A 270 3.33 6.71 9.08
N GLY A 271 2.63 7.79 9.42
CA GLY A 271 1.78 8.52 8.49
C GLY A 271 2.56 9.33 7.46
N ALA A 272 1.91 9.60 6.35
CA ALA A 272 2.35 10.53 5.31
C ALA A 272 1.17 11.39 4.91
N ASN A 273 1.41 12.66 4.57
CA ASN A 273 0.32 13.54 4.14
C ASN A 273 -0.26 13.12 2.81
N ASP A 274 -1.56 12.97 2.75
CA ASP A 274 -2.33 12.92 1.52
C ASP A 274 -2.70 14.34 1.05
N ASN A 275 -3.01 14.49 -0.22
CA ASN A 275 -3.44 15.79 -0.74
C ASN A 275 -4.95 15.92 -0.62
N PRO A 276 -5.46 17.13 -0.34
CA PRO A 276 -6.89 17.38 -0.42
C PRO A 276 -7.42 17.15 -1.83
N VAL A 277 -8.71 16.87 -1.94
CA VAL A 277 -9.43 16.71 -3.20
C VAL A 277 -10.48 17.79 -3.29
N ALA A 278 -10.25 18.78 -4.16
CA ALA A 278 -11.21 19.80 -4.52
C ALA A 278 -12.20 19.28 -5.59
N ARG A 279 -13.45 19.69 -5.49
CA ARG A 279 -14.50 19.33 -6.44
C ARG A 279 -15.26 20.55 -6.91
N ASP A 280 -15.58 20.54 -8.19
CA ASP A 280 -16.30 21.64 -8.83
C ASP A 280 -17.61 21.99 -8.13
N ASP A 281 -17.86 23.30 -8.06
CA ASP A 281 -19.07 23.89 -7.52
C ASP A 281 -19.88 24.59 -8.59
N ALA A 282 -21.17 24.64 -8.39
CA ALA A 282 -22.09 25.39 -9.26
C ALA A 282 -23.16 26.10 -8.43
N ASN A 283 -23.46 27.34 -8.81
CA ASN A 283 -24.55 28.09 -8.23
C ASN A 283 -25.22 28.99 -9.30
N THR A 284 -26.40 29.52 -8.96
CA THR A 284 -27.14 30.42 -9.83
C THR A 284 -27.28 31.77 -9.14
N ALA A 285 -26.92 32.84 -9.84
CA ALA A 285 -27.13 34.21 -9.42
C ALA A 285 -28.32 34.80 -10.21
N SER A 286 -29.27 35.42 -9.49
CA SER A 286 -30.46 35.99 -10.11
C SER A 286 -30.52 37.50 -9.86
N ASP A 287 -30.86 38.24 -10.92
CA ASP A 287 -31.09 39.69 -10.85
C ASP A 287 -32.40 40.06 -10.09
N GLN A 288 -33.23 39.06 -9.78
CA GLN A 288 -34.45 39.22 -8.96
C GLN A 288 -34.17 39.28 -7.47
N VAL A 289 -32.94 38.93 -7.05
CA VAL A 289 -32.49 38.97 -5.68
C VAL A 289 -31.69 40.26 -5.45
N PRO A 290 -31.88 41.00 -4.32
CA PRO A 290 -31.01 42.13 -3.99
C PRO A 290 -29.55 41.67 -3.84
N ALA A 291 -28.60 42.54 -4.22
CA ALA A 291 -27.18 42.21 -4.09
C ALA A 291 -26.79 41.89 -2.61
N PRO A 292 -25.95 40.86 -2.37
CA PRO A 292 -25.33 39.98 -3.34
C PRO A 292 -26.36 39.05 -4.01
N HIS A 293 -26.21 38.81 -5.34
CA HIS A 293 -27.19 38.09 -6.15
C HIS A 293 -27.16 36.56 -5.90
N THR A 294 -26.07 36.04 -5.34
CA THR A 294 -25.99 34.68 -4.77
C THR A 294 -24.88 34.59 -3.75
N SER A 295 -24.96 33.58 -2.87
CA SER A 295 -23.93 33.22 -1.88
C SER A 295 -23.88 31.71 -1.69
N GLY A 296 -22.75 31.21 -1.20
CA GLY A 296 -22.56 29.78 -0.95
C GLY A 296 -21.26 29.53 -0.19
N ASN A 297 -20.85 28.29 -0.21
CA ASN A 297 -19.55 27.85 0.30
C ASN A 297 -19.01 26.75 -0.65
N VAL A 298 -17.72 26.83 -1.01
CA VAL A 298 -17.06 25.89 -1.93
C VAL A 298 -16.49 24.65 -1.24
N LEU A 299 -16.29 24.64 0.09
CA LEU A 299 -15.64 23.53 0.80
C LEU A 299 -16.51 22.31 1.14
N PRO A 300 -17.86 22.36 1.19
CA PRO A 300 -18.66 21.23 1.68
C PRO A 300 -18.58 19.95 0.85
N ASN A 301 -18.23 20.01 -0.43
CA ASN A 301 -18.03 18.89 -1.33
C ASN A 301 -16.56 18.47 -1.47
N ASP A 302 -15.65 19.28 -0.97
CA ASP A 302 -14.22 19.00 -0.90
C ASP A 302 -13.91 18.05 0.24
N SER A 303 -12.82 17.30 0.14
CA SER A 303 -12.46 16.28 1.13
C SER A 303 -10.96 16.11 1.26
N ASP A 304 -10.55 15.68 2.45
CA ASP A 304 -9.24 15.14 2.72
C ASP A 304 -9.40 13.79 3.41
N VAL A 305 -8.52 12.82 3.12
CA VAL A 305 -8.55 11.51 3.79
C VAL A 305 -7.82 11.56 5.12
N ASP A 306 -6.91 12.53 5.28
CA ASP A 306 -6.19 12.76 6.53
C ASP A 306 -7.12 13.17 7.67
N GLY A 307 -7.02 12.45 8.77
CA GLY A 307 -7.94 12.63 9.91
C GLY A 307 -7.79 13.98 10.61
N GLY A 308 -8.84 14.80 10.55
CA GLY A 308 -8.88 16.08 11.25
C GLY A 308 -8.19 17.21 10.51
N ASP A 309 -7.87 17.06 9.25
CA ASP A 309 -7.41 18.16 8.43
C ASP A 309 -8.54 19.12 8.11
N GLY A 310 -8.29 20.40 8.43
CA GLY A 310 -9.18 21.49 8.10
C GLY A 310 -8.79 22.08 6.76
N LEU A 311 -9.70 22.00 5.77
CA LEU A 311 -9.50 22.62 4.48
C LEU A 311 -9.68 24.14 4.56
N THR A 312 -8.80 24.86 3.87
CA THR A 312 -8.89 26.33 3.73
C THR A 312 -8.70 26.75 2.29
N VAL A 313 -9.44 27.76 1.85
CA VAL A 313 -9.20 28.36 0.53
C VAL A 313 -8.02 29.30 0.61
N THR A 314 -6.98 29.02 -0.18
CA THR A 314 -5.71 29.78 -0.18
C THR A 314 -5.49 30.57 -1.46
N GLY A 315 -6.25 30.27 -2.53
CA GLY A 315 -6.11 30.96 -3.81
C GLY A 315 -7.43 31.12 -4.55
N ILE A 316 -7.50 32.15 -5.37
CA ILE A 316 -8.62 32.44 -6.29
C ILE A 316 -8.11 33.11 -7.56
N ARG A 317 -8.67 32.76 -8.71
CA ARG A 317 -8.48 33.45 -9.97
C ARG A 317 -9.78 33.46 -10.81
N ALA A 318 -10.01 34.52 -11.56
CA ALA A 318 -11.09 34.53 -12.53
C ALA A 318 -10.69 33.70 -13.77
N GLY A 319 -11.59 32.83 -14.25
CA GLY A 319 -11.39 31.96 -15.39
C GLY A 319 -11.47 30.48 -15.06
N GLN A 320 -11.40 29.64 -16.11
CA GLN A 320 -11.44 28.18 -16.00
C GLN A 320 -10.10 27.62 -15.55
N GLU A 321 -10.07 26.39 -15.00
CA GLU A 321 -8.88 25.72 -14.53
C GLU A 321 -7.77 25.63 -15.59
N ALA A 322 -8.11 25.20 -16.78
CA ALA A 322 -7.20 25.05 -17.92
C ALA A 322 -6.84 26.40 -18.55
N GLY A 323 -6.40 27.41 -17.78
CA GLY A 323 -6.09 28.68 -18.37
C GLY A 323 -5.28 29.62 -17.45
N THR A 324 -4.81 30.70 -18.04
CA THR A 324 -4.22 31.84 -17.30
C THR A 324 -5.35 32.80 -16.97
N GLY A 325 -5.90 32.70 -15.75
CA GLY A 325 -6.89 33.67 -15.27
C GLY A 325 -6.23 34.86 -14.55
N THR A 326 -7.02 35.88 -14.23
CA THR A 326 -6.57 36.98 -13.39
C THR A 326 -6.57 36.54 -11.93
N PRO A 327 -5.40 36.53 -11.23
CA PRO A 327 -5.36 36.16 -9.83
C PRO A 327 -6.05 37.20 -8.96
N GLY A 328 -6.73 36.74 -7.91
CA GLY A 328 -7.35 37.55 -6.88
C GLY A 328 -6.70 37.38 -5.52
N VAL A 329 -7.22 38.10 -4.54
CA VAL A 329 -6.83 37.99 -3.14
C VAL A 329 -8.05 37.49 -2.35
N ILE A 330 -7.83 36.46 -1.52
CA ILE A 330 -8.88 35.89 -0.67
C ILE A 330 -9.48 36.99 0.24
N GLY A 331 -10.79 37.02 0.34
CA GLY A 331 -11.54 38.02 1.09
C GLY A 331 -11.65 39.39 0.40
N GLN A 332 -11.11 39.56 -0.81
CA GLN A 332 -11.24 40.77 -1.60
C GLN A 332 -12.07 40.51 -2.86
N PRO A 333 -12.76 41.56 -3.38
CA PRO A 333 -13.52 41.45 -4.62
C PRO A 333 -12.62 41.11 -5.82
N ILE A 334 -12.97 40.08 -6.59
CA ILE A 334 -12.38 39.72 -7.87
C ILE A 334 -13.40 39.89 -9.01
N ALA A 335 -13.01 40.59 -10.06
CA ALA A 335 -13.87 40.78 -11.23
C ALA A 335 -13.84 39.51 -12.09
N GLY A 336 -15.03 38.95 -12.33
CA GLY A 336 -15.30 37.96 -13.35
C GLY A 336 -15.64 38.62 -14.69
N ARG A 337 -16.20 37.87 -15.60
CA ARG A 337 -16.67 38.38 -16.91
C ARG A 337 -17.99 39.15 -16.78
N TYR A 338 -18.87 38.72 -15.91
CA TYR A 338 -20.23 39.19 -15.79
C TYR A 338 -20.60 39.73 -14.41
N GLY A 339 -19.69 39.69 -13.47
CA GLY A 339 -19.91 40.14 -12.11
C GLY A 339 -18.66 40.14 -11.24
N THR A 340 -18.87 40.25 -9.96
CA THR A 340 -17.78 40.30 -8.97
C THR A 340 -18.00 39.25 -7.88
N LEU A 341 -16.97 38.43 -7.60
CA LEU A 341 -16.96 37.44 -6.54
C LEU A 341 -16.12 37.94 -5.35
N VAL A 342 -16.56 37.66 -4.13
CA VAL A 342 -15.74 37.69 -2.93
C VAL A 342 -15.74 36.28 -2.36
N LEU A 343 -14.56 35.64 -2.27
CA LEU A 343 -14.37 34.31 -1.70
C LEU A 343 -13.45 34.42 -0.49
N ASN A 344 -13.90 33.88 0.64
CA ASN A 344 -13.18 33.90 1.90
C ASN A 344 -12.39 32.61 2.14
N ALA A 345 -11.44 32.62 3.10
CA ALA A 345 -10.63 31.46 3.45
C ALA A 345 -11.44 30.26 4.01
N ASP A 346 -12.59 30.51 4.60
CA ASP A 346 -13.52 29.50 5.09
C ASP A 346 -14.44 28.92 3.98
N GLY A 347 -14.15 29.24 2.73
CA GLY A 347 -14.90 28.80 1.55
C GLY A 347 -16.18 29.57 1.28
N SER A 348 -16.65 30.38 2.22
CA SER A 348 -17.85 31.20 2.02
C SER A 348 -17.64 32.23 0.92
N TYR A 349 -18.64 32.43 0.07
CA TYR A 349 -18.56 33.42 -1.00
C TYR A 349 -19.87 34.18 -1.20
N THR A 350 -19.71 35.35 -1.83
CA THR A 350 -20.79 36.13 -2.37
C THR A 350 -20.49 36.54 -3.82
N TYR A 351 -21.49 36.53 -4.68
CA TYR A 351 -21.35 36.96 -6.06
C TYR A 351 -22.40 38.02 -6.39
N THR A 352 -21.95 39.09 -7.07
CA THR A 352 -22.80 40.20 -7.48
C THR A 352 -22.71 40.38 -9.01
N ILE A 353 -23.83 40.25 -9.70
CA ILE A 353 -23.92 40.48 -11.14
C ILE A 353 -23.65 41.95 -11.45
N ASP A 354 -22.87 42.25 -12.50
CA ASP A 354 -22.72 43.59 -13.03
C ASP A 354 -23.86 43.87 -14.02
N LEU A 355 -24.93 44.44 -13.51
CA LEU A 355 -26.11 44.83 -14.29
C LEU A 355 -25.83 45.99 -15.28
N SER A 356 -24.64 46.61 -15.29
CA SER A 356 -24.19 47.58 -16.28
C SER A 356 -23.42 46.95 -17.45
N ASN A 357 -23.04 45.66 -17.33
CA ASN A 357 -22.32 44.94 -18.37
C ASN A 357 -23.19 44.75 -19.63
N SER A 358 -22.67 45.14 -20.79
CA SER A 358 -23.41 45.11 -22.04
C SER A 358 -23.79 43.69 -22.51
N GLU A 359 -22.99 42.67 -22.18
CA GLU A 359 -23.28 41.28 -22.50
C GLU A 359 -24.43 40.76 -21.61
N VAL A 360 -24.42 41.13 -20.31
CA VAL A 360 -25.50 40.81 -19.36
C VAL A 360 -26.82 41.44 -19.83
N LEU A 361 -26.80 42.74 -20.20
CA LEU A 361 -27.98 43.42 -20.70
C LEU A 361 -28.50 42.80 -22.00
N ALA A 362 -27.61 42.40 -22.92
CA ALA A 362 -27.97 41.74 -24.16
C ALA A 362 -28.59 40.35 -23.91
N ALA A 363 -28.02 39.59 -22.98
CA ALA A 363 -28.51 38.26 -22.62
C ALA A 363 -29.94 38.29 -22.05
N ALA A 364 -30.24 39.29 -21.21
CA ALA A 364 -31.56 39.50 -20.64
C ALA A 364 -32.66 39.65 -21.73
N GLY A 365 -32.31 40.28 -22.84
CA GLY A 365 -33.25 40.45 -23.97
C GLY A 365 -33.43 39.20 -24.85
N LEU A 366 -32.49 38.26 -24.78
CA LEU A 366 -32.43 37.09 -25.67
C LEU A 366 -32.70 35.77 -24.97
N GLY A 367 -32.85 35.74 -23.64
CA GLY A 367 -32.97 34.51 -22.85
C GLY A 367 -31.71 33.65 -22.90
N GLN A 368 -30.55 34.26 -23.12
CA GLN A 368 -29.26 33.54 -23.17
C GLN A 368 -28.75 33.26 -21.73
N VAL A 369 -28.25 32.03 -21.52
CA VAL A 369 -27.61 31.64 -20.26
C VAL A 369 -26.17 32.05 -20.31
N LEU A 370 -25.76 32.95 -19.41
CA LEU A 370 -24.35 33.32 -19.20
C LEU A 370 -23.77 32.54 -18.01
N LYS A 371 -22.46 32.26 -18.08
CA LYS A 371 -21.73 31.60 -17.01
C LYS A 371 -20.45 32.36 -16.71
N ASP A 372 -20.22 32.63 -15.45
CA ASP A 372 -18.95 33.13 -14.94
C ASP A 372 -18.19 32.01 -14.26
N PHE A 373 -16.88 32.04 -14.38
CA PHE A 373 -15.99 30.96 -13.93
C PHE A 373 -14.89 31.52 -13.02
N PHE A 374 -14.69 30.84 -11.89
CA PHE A 374 -13.63 31.16 -10.95
C PHE A 374 -12.96 29.86 -10.52
N THR A 375 -11.63 29.78 -10.65
CA THR A 375 -10.86 28.66 -10.12
C THR A 375 -10.40 29.01 -8.73
N TYR A 376 -10.70 28.17 -7.75
CA TYR A 376 -10.21 28.32 -6.39
C TYR A 376 -9.19 27.23 -6.08
N THR A 377 -8.34 27.47 -5.08
CA THR A 377 -7.33 26.56 -4.56
C THR A 377 -7.61 26.31 -3.09
N ILE A 378 -7.73 25.07 -2.70
CA ILE A 378 -7.79 24.64 -1.31
C ILE A 378 -6.42 24.17 -0.84
N SER A 379 -6.18 24.22 0.45
CA SER A 379 -5.00 23.68 1.11
C SER A 379 -5.38 22.97 2.39
N ASP A 380 -4.70 21.88 2.67
CA ASP A 380 -4.69 21.18 3.95
C ASP A 380 -3.79 21.90 4.98
N LEU A 381 -3.63 21.32 6.17
CA LEU A 381 -2.76 21.85 7.24
C LEU A 381 -1.27 21.64 6.96
N ALA A 382 -0.90 20.66 6.13
CA ALA A 382 0.47 20.39 5.73
C ALA A 382 0.95 21.31 4.59
N GLY A 383 0.01 22.00 3.91
CA GLY A 383 0.28 22.91 2.80
C GLY A 383 0.17 22.26 1.42
N ALA A 384 -0.29 21.01 1.32
CA ALA A 384 -0.63 20.43 0.03
C ALA A 384 -1.92 21.06 -0.52
N THR A 385 -2.07 21.09 -1.83
CA THR A 385 -3.14 21.87 -2.48
C THR A 385 -3.79 21.11 -3.62
N ASP A 386 -5.06 21.46 -3.87
CA ASP A 386 -5.80 21.08 -5.07
C ASP A 386 -6.66 22.25 -5.56
N GLN A 387 -7.14 22.17 -6.79
CA GLN A 387 -7.93 23.23 -7.44
C GLN A 387 -9.24 22.67 -7.97
N ALA A 388 -10.28 23.51 -7.90
CA ALA A 388 -11.56 23.24 -8.55
C ALA A 388 -12.22 24.52 -9.08
N LEU A 389 -13.28 24.35 -9.81
CA LEU A 389 -14.00 25.39 -10.52
C LEU A 389 -15.31 25.75 -9.82
N LEU A 390 -15.48 27.03 -9.48
CA LEU A 390 -16.79 27.58 -9.15
C LEU A 390 -17.45 28.16 -10.41
N THR A 391 -18.56 27.58 -10.83
CA THR A 391 -19.38 28.05 -11.96
C THR A 391 -20.60 28.80 -11.46
N ILE A 392 -20.70 30.08 -11.78
CA ILE A 392 -21.90 30.88 -11.50
C ILE A 392 -22.72 31.02 -12.79
N THR A 393 -23.91 30.44 -12.81
CA THR A 393 -24.88 30.59 -13.90
C THR A 393 -25.73 31.82 -13.60
N LEU A 394 -25.85 32.73 -14.58
CA LEU A 394 -26.65 33.94 -14.45
C LEU A 394 -28.08 33.68 -14.92
N ASP A 395 -29.03 33.83 -14.01
CA ASP A 395 -30.47 33.87 -14.28
C ASP A 395 -30.89 35.33 -14.38
N ILE A 396 -30.91 35.85 -15.60
CA ILE A 396 -31.21 37.24 -15.91
C ILE A 396 -32.64 37.29 -16.42
N SER A 397 -33.51 37.96 -15.68
CA SER A 397 -34.89 38.20 -16.13
C SER A 397 -34.90 39.05 -17.42
N THR A 398 -35.94 38.82 -18.22
CA THR A 398 -36.20 39.72 -19.35
C THR A 398 -36.35 41.17 -18.84
N PRO A 399 -35.75 42.16 -19.51
CA PRO A 399 -35.82 43.53 -19.03
C PRO A 399 -37.26 43.89 -18.73
N PHE A 400 -37.52 44.37 -17.54
CA PHE A 400 -38.77 45.05 -17.22
C PHE A 400 -38.87 46.23 -18.19
N ILE A 401 -39.65 46.06 -19.27
CA ILE A 401 -40.09 47.20 -20.08
C ILE A 401 -41.03 47.97 -19.14
N PRO A 402 -40.62 49.11 -18.57
CA PRO A 402 -41.54 49.89 -17.78
C PRO A 402 -42.78 50.12 -18.68
N ALA A 403 -43.94 49.70 -18.17
CA ALA A 403 -45.18 49.96 -18.90
C ALA A 403 -45.15 51.43 -19.33
N GLY A 404 -45.05 51.61 -20.62
CA GLY A 404 -45.06 52.97 -21.20
C GLY A 404 -46.21 53.73 -20.56
N PRO A 405 -46.15 55.06 -20.46
CA PRO A 405 -47.13 55.84 -19.76
C PRO A 405 -48.49 55.36 -20.18
N HIS A 406 -49.36 55.00 -19.22
CA HIS A 406 -50.73 54.66 -19.41
C HIS A 406 -51.36 55.85 -20.16
N PHE A 407 -51.53 55.73 -21.47
CA PHE A 407 -52.40 56.64 -22.19
C PHE A 407 -53.82 56.29 -21.79
N ASP A 408 -54.34 57.12 -20.88
CA ASP A 408 -55.76 57.10 -20.51
C ASP A 408 -56.57 57.27 -21.78
N ARG A 409 -57.39 56.30 -22.10
CA ARG A 409 -58.21 56.23 -23.35
C ARG A 409 -59.38 57.13 -23.34
N ASP A 410 -59.47 58.11 -22.42
CA ASP A 410 -60.56 59.03 -22.28
C ASP A 410 -60.17 60.50 -22.48
N SER A 411 -59.57 60.82 -23.62
CA SER A 411 -59.67 62.20 -24.11
C SER A 411 -59.61 62.28 -25.64
N ARG A 412 -60.76 62.42 -26.24
CA ARG A 412 -61.16 63.06 -27.52
C ARG A 412 -60.03 63.47 -28.49
N ALA A 413 -60.11 62.82 -29.69
CA ALA A 413 -59.87 63.40 -31.00
C ALA A 413 -58.93 64.61 -31.09
N GLY A 414 -57.74 64.39 -31.54
CA GLY A 414 -56.82 65.35 -32.09
C GLY A 414 -55.80 64.63 -32.97
N THR A 415 -55.99 64.71 -34.29
CA THR A 415 -55.03 64.24 -35.30
C THR A 415 -53.73 65.03 -35.18
N ALA A 416 -52.69 64.44 -34.63
CA ALA A 416 -51.34 64.94 -34.76
C ALA A 416 -50.52 63.91 -35.60
N THR A 417 -50.29 64.30 -36.86
CA THR A 417 -49.32 63.65 -37.72
C THR A 417 -47.92 64.00 -37.26
N LEU A 418 -47.20 63.05 -36.70
CA LEU A 418 -45.74 63.14 -36.48
C LEU A 418 -45.03 62.57 -37.72
N PRO A 419 -43.99 63.23 -38.25
CA PRO A 419 -43.26 62.70 -39.39
C PRO A 419 -42.46 61.50 -38.92
N LEU A 420 -42.61 60.35 -39.56
CA LEU A 420 -41.82 59.18 -39.43
C LEU A 420 -40.38 59.45 -39.91
N PRO A 421 -39.34 59.10 -39.18
CA PRO A 421 -37.98 59.10 -39.71
C PRO A 421 -37.88 57.97 -40.77
N ASP A 422 -37.24 58.28 -41.86
CA ASP A 422 -36.93 57.42 -42.98
C ASP A 422 -35.88 56.40 -42.50
N VAL A 423 -36.32 55.20 -42.15
CA VAL A 423 -35.42 54.07 -41.80
C VAL A 423 -35.57 53.01 -42.87
N SER A 424 -34.54 52.87 -43.69
CA SER A 424 -34.39 51.74 -44.59
C SER A 424 -34.64 50.42 -43.85
N PRO A 425 -35.39 49.49 -44.39
CA PRO A 425 -35.74 48.25 -43.68
C PRO A 425 -34.56 47.34 -43.60
N ALA A 426 -33.95 47.29 -42.44
CA ALA A 426 -33.11 46.14 -42.06
C ALA A 426 -34.05 44.99 -41.70
N ILE A 427 -34.13 44.02 -42.59
CA ILE A 427 -34.96 42.83 -42.38
C ILE A 427 -34.32 41.96 -41.31
N PHE A 428 -34.85 41.93 -40.09
CA PHE A 428 -34.55 40.96 -39.08
C PHE A 428 -35.53 39.79 -39.20
N VAL A 429 -35.09 38.66 -39.70
CA VAL A 429 -35.86 37.42 -39.68
C VAL A 429 -35.28 36.51 -38.58
N ALA A 430 -35.93 36.50 -37.44
CA ALA A 430 -35.66 35.45 -36.41
C ALA A 430 -36.79 34.41 -36.50
N PRO A 431 -36.53 33.18 -36.86
CA PRO A 431 -37.54 32.13 -36.77
C PRO A 431 -37.79 31.80 -35.31
N VAL A 432 -39.03 31.90 -34.86
CA VAL A 432 -39.49 31.44 -33.56
C VAL A 432 -40.09 30.04 -33.77
N VAL A 433 -39.52 29.05 -33.06
CA VAL A 433 -40.07 27.69 -33.03
C VAL A 433 -40.87 27.52 -31.73
N GLU A 434 -42.20 27.46 -31.87
CA GLU A 434 -43.08 27.17 -30.73
C GLU A 434 -43.74 25.80 -30.86
N ARG A 435 -43.91 25.11 -29.74
CA ARG A 435 -44.61 23.84 -29.67
C ARG A 435 -46.04 24.07 -29.25
N ILE A 436 -46.98 23.83 -30.14
CA ILE A 436 -48.41 23.92 -29.87
C ILE A 436 -49.05 22.55 -30.12
N ASN A 437 -49.59 21.91 -29.06
CA ASN A 437 -50.38 20.67 -29.13
C ASN A 437 -49.68 19.53 -29.91
N ASP A 438 -48.50 19.10 -29.45
CA ASP A 438 -47.70 18.04 -30.06
C ASP A 438 -47.27 18.25 -31.53
N SER A 439 -47.47 19.45 -32.06
CA SER A 439 -47.03 19.84 -33.40
C SER A 439 -45.91 20.89 -33.30
N LEU A 440 -44.91 20.78 -34.18
CA LEU A 440 -43.88 21.80 -34.35
C LEU A 440 -44.39 22.86 -35.29
N SER A 441 -44.45 24.14 -34.88
CA SER A 441 -44.74 25.26 -35.74
C SER A 441 -43.47 26.05 -36.07
N LEU A 442 -43.24 26.32 -37.32
CA LEU A 442 -42.15 27.16 -37.81
C LEU A 442 -42.76 28.47 -38.35
N SER A 443 -42.38 29.58 -37.72
CA SER A 443 -42.78 30.90 -38.19
C SER A 443 -41.69 31.56 -39.03
N ALA A 444 -41.96 31.93 -40.25
CA ALA A 444 -41.03 32.66 -41.08
C ALA A 444 -41.74 33.93 -41.60
N TRP A 445 -41.00 35.00 -41.81
CA TRP A 445 -41.51 36.27 -42.31
C TRP A 445 -41.09 36.49 -43.76
N ASN A 446 -42.01 36.86 -44.59
CA ASN A 446 -41.73 37.26 -45.98
C ASN A 446 -41.09 38.65 -46.05
N SER A 447 -40.43 38.96 -47.17
CA SER A 447 -39.80 40.24 -47.41
C SER A 447 -40.84 41.42 -47.51
N ASP A 448 -42.11 41.10 -47.59
CA ASP A 448 -43.21 42.06 -47.53
C ASP A 448 -43.84 42.25 -46.14
N GLY A 449 -43.24 41.58 -45.09
CA GLY A 449 -43.72 41.65 -43.72
C GLY A 449 -44.90 40.72 -43.40
N SER A 450 -45.30 39.84 -44.31
CA SER A 450 -46.34 38.85 -44.04
C SER A 450 -45.78 37.62 -43.27
N ASN A 451 -46.53 37.17 -42.28
CA ASN A 451 -46.17 36.00 -41.47
C ASN A 451 -46.67 34.71 -42.12
N VAL A 452 -45.80 33.76 -42.38
CA VAL A 452 -46.16 32.43 -42.88
C VAL A 452 -45.93 31.42 -41.75
N LEU A 453 -47.01 30.88 -41.21
CA LEU A 453 -46.98 29.84 -40.20
C LEU A 453 -47.04 28.49 -40.90
N LEU A 454 -46.00 27.65 -40.63
CA LEU A 454 -45.94 26.29 -41.15
C LEU A 454 -46.06 25.33 -39.96
N PHE A 455 -47.03 24.45 -39.98
CA PHE A 455 -47.21 23.39 -38.98
C PHE A 455 -46.65 22.10 -39.52
N ALA A 456 -45.71 21.50 -38.79
CA ALA A 456 -45.21 20.17 -39.05
C ALA A 456 -45.72 19.22 -37.98
N THR A 457 -46.33 18.13 -38.37
CA THR A 457 -46.67 17.03 -37.48
C THR A 457 -45.46 16.10 -37.34
N PRO A 458 -45.34 15.33 -36.26
CA PRO A 458 -44.15 14.50 -36.02
C PRO A 458 -43.90 13.38 -37.05
N GLU A 459 -44.79 13.18 -38.01
CA GLU A 459 -44.69 12.16 -39.07
C GLU A 459 -44.23 12.68 -40.43
N ILE A 460 -43.88 13.97 -40.57
CA ILE A 460 -43.46 14.53 -41.86
C ILE A 460 -41.97 14.18 -42.10
N GLU A 461 -41.72 13.31 -43.08
CA GLU A 461 -40.39 13.03 -43.60
C GLU A 461 -39.76 14.30 -44.20
N SER A 462 -38.44 14.43 -44.11
CA SER A 462 -37.66 15.62 -44.51
C SER A 462 -37.92 16.10 -45.94
N GLU A 463 -38.32 15.21 -46.85
CA GLU A 463 -38.64 15.52 -48.25
C GLU A 463 -39.93 16.36 -48.44
N SER A 464 -40.90 16.21 -47.51
CA SER A 464 -42.16 16.98 -47.61
C SER A 464 -42.03 18.43 -47.10
N LEU A 465 -41.07 18.68 -46.22
CA LEU A 465 -40.81 20.02 -45.70
C LEU A 465 -40.20 20.94 -46.80
N GLY A 466 -39.25 20.37 -47.58
CA GLY A 466 -38.66 21.10 -48.72
C GLY A 466 -39.66 21.53 -49.80
N SER A 467 -40.64 20.66 -50.08
CA SER A 467 -41.68 20.99 -51.12
C SER A 467 -42.70 22.04 -50.67
N GLN A 468 -42.98 22.14 -49.37
CA GLN A 468 -43.88 23.17 -48.85
C GLN A 468 -43.22 24.55 -48.75
N LEU A 469 -41.92 24.58 -48.44
CA LEU A 469 -41.16 25.85 -48.42
C LEU A 469 -40.84 26.41 -49.81
N GLY A 470 -40.76 25.54 -50.85
CA GLY A 470 -40.49 25.93 -52.23
C GLY A 470 -41.62 26.75 -52.90
N GLN A 471 -42.78 26.90 -52.26
CA GLN A 471 -43.92 27.74 -52.82
C GLN A 471 -43.86 29.22 -52.40
N VAL A 472 -42.86 29.59 -51.56
CA VAL A 472 -42.73 30.98 -51.09
C VAL A 472 -41.51 31.61 -51.77
N ASN A 473 -41.78 32.66 -52.56
CA ASN A 473 -40.75 33.41 -53.28
C ASN A 473 -39.83 34.15 -52.28
N GLY A 474 -38.66 33.62 -52.07
CA GLY A 474 -37.63 34.25 -51.24
C GLY A 474 -36.56 33.26 -50.74
N GLN A 475 -35.42 33.77 -50.40
CA GLN A 475 -34.39 32.96 -49.72
C GLN A 475 -34.73 32.86 -48.24
N PHE A 476 -34.78 31.62 -47.70
CA PHE A 476 -35.05 31.38 -46.31
C PHE A 476 -33.80 30.69 -45.63
N VAL A 477 -33.44 31.20 -44.49
CA VAL A 477 -32.52 30.49 -43.59
C VAL A 477 -33.32 30.02 -42.38
N ALA A 478 -33.58 28.72 -42.28
CA ALA A 478 -34.30 28.15 -41.16
C ALA A 478 -33.33 27.32 -40.30
N ARG A 479 -33.41 27.53 -39.01
CA ARG A 479 -32.73 26.67 -38.05
C ARG A 479 -33.76 25.68 -37.52
N ALA A 480 -33.63 24.39 -37.90
CA ALA A 480 -34.51 23.34 -37.41
C ALA A 480 -33.78 22.52 -36.37
N VAL A 481 -34.41 22.34 -35.23
CA VAL A 481 -34.01 21.34 -34.24
C VAL A 481 -34.87 20.12 -34.47
N ALA A 482 -34.31 19.06 -35.06
CA ALA A 482 -35.02 17.80 -35.26
C ALA A 482 -34.70 16.86 -34.09
N GLU A 483 -35.64 16.62 -33.19
CA GLU A 483 -35.61 15.50 -32.26
C GLU A 483 -36.16 14.26 -32.96
N SER A 484 -35.32 13.29 -33.29
CA SER A 484 -35.77 11.99 -33.76
C SER A 484 -35.95 11.04 -32.59
N ARG A 485 -37.19 10.67 -32.28
CA ARG A 485 -37.47 9.51 -31.42
C ARG A 485 -37.42 8.25 -32.28
N ARG A 486 -36.47 7.37 -32.07
CA ARG A 486 -36.61 5.97 -32.48
C ARG A 486 -37.36 5.24 -31.38
N SER A 487 -38.60 4.87 -31.64
CA SER A 487 -39.32 3.93 -30.79
C SER A 487 -39.04 2.52 -31.27
N SER A 488 -38.07 1.86 -30.66
CA SER A 488 -38.14 0.42 -30.55
C SER A 488 -38.58 0.09 -29.10
N ALA A 489 -39.44 -0.88 -28.95
CA ALA A 489 -40.14 -1.17 -27.69
C ALA A 489 -39.24 -1.62 -26.53
N GLU A 490 -37.90 -1.55 -26.64
CA GLU A 490 -36.94 -2.04 -25.66
C GLU A 490 -35.80 -1.08 -25.30
N ASP A 491 -35.66 0.12 -25.95
CA ASP A 491 -34.55 1.02 -25.61
C ASP A 491 -35.06 2.41 -25.20
N LYS A 492 -34.90 2.75 -23.92
CA LYS A 492 -35.23 4.03 -23.32
C LYS A 492 -34.09 5.07 -23.42
N ASN A 493 -33.23 4.97 -24.41
CA ASN A 493 -32.16 5.95 -24.60
C ASN A 493 -32.57 7.06 -25.55
N TRP A 494 -32.59 8.27 -25.02
CA TRP A 494 -32.77 9.47 -25.78
C TRP A 494 -31.52 9.80 -26.59
N VAL A 495 -31.64 9.99 -27.87
CA VAL A 495 -30.57 10.54 -28.70
C VAL A 495 -30.72 12.05 -28.69
N ASP A 496 -29.65 12.75 -28.28
CA ASP A 496 -29.62 14.22 -28.24
C ASP A 496 -30.02 14.85 -29.57
N GLY A 497 -30.81 15.90 -29.45
CA GLY A 497 -31.31 16.66 -30.59
C GLY A 497 -30.15 17.21 -31.43
N ARG A 498 -30.17 16.91 -32.71
CA ARG A 498 -29.21 17.48 -33.66
C ARG A 498 -29.65 18.86 -34.07
N GLN A 499 -28.86 19.89 -33.80
CA GLN A 499 -29.01 21.22 -34.36
C GLN A 499 -28.37 21.26 -35.77
N GLY A 500 -29.12 21.54 -36.78
CA GLY A 500 -28.62 21.71 -38.14
C GLY A 500 -29.13 23.03 -38.75
N VAL A 501 -28.28 23.74 -39.48
CA VAL A 501 -28.70 24.89 -40.29
C VAL A 501 -29.03 24.39 -41.70
N ILE A 502 -30.25 24.52 -42.10
CA ILE A 502 -30.71 24.17 -43.46
C ILE A 502 -30.73 25.45 -44.27
N SER A 503 -29.92 25.54 -45.32
CA SER A 503 -29.98 26.61 -46.30
C SER A 503 -30.77 26.12 -47.53
N LEU A 504 -31.82 26.80 -47.87
CA LEU A 504 -32.64 26.47 -49.03
C LEU A 504 -32.43 27.53 -50.13
N SER A 505 -32.16 27.12 -51.38
CA SER A 505 -32.08 27.97 -52.51
C SER A 505 -33.46 28.12 -53.19
N ALA A 506 -33.65 29.19 -53.95
CA ALA A 506 -34.91 29.49 -54.61
C ALA A 506 -35.45 28.44 -55.63
N ASP A 507 -34.61 27.41 -55.92
CA ASP A 507 -34.91 26.38 -56.92
C ASP A 507 -35.43 25.06 -56.33
N GLY A 508 -35.68 24.99 -55.00
CA GLY A 508 -36.32 23.84 -54.34
C GLY A 508 -35.53 22.53 -54.33
N LEU A 509 -34.22 22.61 -54.46
CA LEU A 509 -33.36 21.43 -54.39
C LEU A 509 -33.04 21.03 -52.97
N LEU A 510 -32.92 19.70 -52.74
CA LEU A 510 -32.56 19.07 -51.48
C LEU A 510 -31.29 19.66 -50.84
N PRO A 511 -31.17 19.70 -49.53
CA PRO A 511 -29.99 20.23 -48.85
C PRO A 511 -28.71 19.50 -49.30
N ASP A 512 -27.70 20.29 -49.68
CA ASP A 512 -26.40 19.79 -50.11
C ASP A 512 -25.74 18.98 -48.95
N PRO A 513 -25.43 17.70 -49.16
CA PRO A 513 -24.79 16.87 -48.15
C PRO A 513 -23.40 17.38 -47.68
N SER A 514 -22.78 18.27 -48.46
CA SER A 514 -21.48 18.87 -48.14
C SER A 514 -21.54 19.93 -47.03
N LEU A 515 -22.73 20.35 -46.62
CA LEU A 515 -22.93 21.31 -45.52
C LEU A 515 -22.95 20.66 -44.12
N TRP A 516 -22.83 19.34 -44.04
CA TRP A 516 -22.67 18.61 -42.80
C TRP A 516 -21.19 18.51 -42.46
N ALA A 517 -20.67 19.35 -41.59
CA ALA A 517 -19.34 19.18 -41.09
C ALA A 517 -19.25 17.81 -40.38
N PRO A 518 -18.26 16.97 -40.70
CA PRO A 518 -18.05 15.73 -39.96
C PRO A 518 -17.68 16.10 -38.51
N PHE A 519 -18.32 15.42 -37.55
CA PHE A 519 -17.93 15.48 -36.17
C PHE A 519 -16.48 15.04 -36.02
N PRO A 520 -15.72 15.61 -35.08
CA PRO A 520 -14.39 15.12 -34.76
C PRO A 520 -14.46 13.62 -34.40
N SER A 521 -13.50 12.84 -34.89
CA SER A 521 -13.43 11.39 -34.81
C SER A 521 -13.17 10.84 -33.40
N ASP A 522 -13.25 11.66 -32.36
CA ASP A 522 -12.78 11.34 -31.01
C ASP A 522 -13.90 10.90 -30.06
N MET A 523 -15.15 10.83 -30.51
CA MET A 523 -16.24 10.21 -29.77
C MET A 523 -16.53 8.79 -30.27
N VAL A 524 -15.67 7.87 -29.92
CA VAL A 524 -15.97 6.43 -29.99
C VAL A 524 -16.71 6.06 -28.69
N PRO A 525 -17.91 5.48 -28.75
CA PRO A 525 -18.56 5.00 -27.54
C PRO A 525 -17.74 3.90 -26.92
N VAL A 526 -17.39 4.06 -25.64
CA VAL A 526 -16.76 3.01 -24.83
C VAL A 526 -17.76 1.87 -24.73
N ALA A 527 -17.50 0.79 -25.46
CA ALA A 527 -18.21 -0.46 -25.28
C ALA A 527 -17.83 -1.03 -23.90
N GLU A 528 -18.81 -1.33 -23.07
CA GLU A 528 -18.62 -2.08 -21.84
C GLU A 528 -17.84 -3.37 -22.12
N SER A 529 -16.60 -3.45 -21.64
CA SER A 529 -15.83 -4.70 -21.65
C SER A 529 -16.38 -5.59 -20.54
N LYS A 530 -17.11 -6.64 -20.92
CA LYS A 530 -17.36 -7.78 -20.03
C LYS A 530 -16.03 -8.35 -19.58
N ALA A 531 -15.82 -8.38 -18.28
CA ALA A 531 -14.66 -9.00 -17.64
C ALA A 531 -14.48 -10.45 -18.12
N GLN A 532 -13.36 -10.74 -18.78
CA GLN A 532 -12.82 -12.08 -18.91
C GLN A 532 -11.70 -12.28 -17.88
N PRO A 533 -11.63 -13.47 -17.24
CA PRO A 533 -10.68 -13.71 -16.16
C PRO A 533 -9.25 -13.83 -16.68
N ALA A 534 -8.34 -13.30 -15.88
CA ALA A 534 -6.90 -13.29 -16.11
C ALA A 534 -6.32 -14.70 -16.36
N GLN A 535 -5.96 -15.01 -17.57
CA GLN A 535 -5.10 -16.15 -17.95
C GLN A 535 -3.71 -15.74 -18.43
N GLY A 536 -3.37 -14.45 -18.40
CA GLY A 536 -2.07 -13.95 -18.90
C GLY A 536 -0.89 -14.08 -17.94
N PHE A 537 -1.12 -14.18 -16.63
CA PHE A 537 -0.04 -14.08 -15.64
C PHE A 537 0.70 -15.41 -15.38
N ARG A 538 0.11 -16.55 -15.72
CA ARG A 538 0.78 -17.87 -15.59
C ARG A 538 1.77 -18.20 -16.72
N ALA A 539 1.65 -17.55 -17.85
CA ALA A 539 2.56 -17.79 -18.99
C ALA A 539 3.93 -17.11 -18.83
N GLN A 540 3.97 -15.92 -18.20
CA GLN A 540 5.23 -15.19 -18.00
C GLN A 540 6.11 -15.78 -16.89
N LEU A 541 5.51 -16.43 -15.87
CA LEU A 541 6.27 -17.13 -14.82
C LEU A 541 6.89 -18.45 -15.29
N ARG A 542 6.33 -19.09 -16.32
CA ARG A 542 6.89 -20.32 -16.88
C ARG A 542 8.11 -20.06 -17.76
N GLU A 543 8.12 -18.96 -18.51
CA GLU A 543 9.24 -18.55 -19.35
C GLU A 543 10.45 -18.04 -18.55
N ALA A 544 10.24 -17.49 -17.35
CA ALA A 544 11.30 -17.07 -16.43
C ALA A 544 11.97 -18.26 -15.71
N ALA A 545 11.25 -19.35 -15.49
CA ALA A 545 11.77 -20.57 -14.87
C ALA A 545 12.62 -21.42 -15.86
N GLU A 546 12.25 -21.43 -17.15
CA GLU A 546 12.99 -22.19 -18.17
C GLU A 546 14.33 -21.53 -18.57
N ARG A 547 14.50 -20.22 -18.36
CA ARG A 547 15.77 -19.52 -18.62
C ARG A 547 16.83 -19.67 -17.53
N ARG A 548 16.51 -20.24 -16.38
CA ARG A 548 17.48 -20.50 -15.29
C ARG A 548 18.03 -21.93 -15.25
N GLY A 549 17.57 -22.81 -16.15
CA GLY A 549 17.96 -24.22 -16.21
C GLY A 549 19.07 -24.59 -17.17
N SER A 550 19.70 -23.65 -17.89
CA SER A 550 20.76 -23.97 -18.85
C SER A 550 21.97 -23.08 -18.63
N ASN A 551 22.70 -23.26 -17.55
CA ASN A 551 24.13 -22.93 -17.44
C ASN A 551 24.67 -23.45 -16.11
N ALA A 552 25.18 -24.63 -16.13
CA ALA A 552 26.28 -25.07 -15.27
C ALA A 552 27.04 -26.18 -16.00
N PRO A 553 28.39 -26.08 -16.09
CA PRO A 553 29.19 -27.26 -16.31
C PRO A 553 29.30 -28.11 -15.04
#